data_ffbfdf06c8e144d7cffae366663b90c3
#
_entry.id   ffbfdf06c8e144d7cffae366663b90c3
#
_cell.length_a   1.000
_cell.length_b   1.000
_cell.length_c   1.000
_cell.angle_alpha   90.00
_cell.angle_beta   90.00
_cell.angle_gamma   90.00
#
_symmetry.space_group_name_H-M   'P 1'
#
loop_
_entity.id
_entity.type
_entity.pdbx_description
1 polymer ?
#
loop_
_entity_poly.entity_id
_entity_poly.type
_entity_poly.pdbx_seq_one_letter_code
_entity_poly.pdbx_strand_id
1 'polypeptide(L)'
;YTLSLHDALPISQIGGDLLTSPNYQLFDQAEVDDPNFTLMKTGTKESLAKAIEDGWILKADTVEELAEALYLDPDTVAGEVADYNAGVAAGKDKFGRPVDSMRELKPPFYMATGINGMSGTDCNCVKVDEQGRVLDGMGNPLKGVYGGGNDMFYINWAGPSYIASGGGAGACYAFSAIVGRNAAAYAQA
;
A
#
# COMPACT_ATOMS: atom_id res chain seq x y z
N TYR A 1 -10.63 -2.11 10.67
CA TYR A 1 -10.14 -0.99 9.84
C TYR A 1 -8.85 -0.48 10.40
N THR A 2 -7.85 -0.47 9.60
CA THR A 2 -6.51 -0.09 9.96
C THR A 2 -6.34 1.38 9.68
N LEU A 3 -5.98 2.17 10.69
CA LEU A 3 -5.30 3.44 10.45
C LEU A 3 -3.95 3.07 9.84
N SER A 4 -3.95 2.92 8.53
CA SER A 4 -2.71 2.77 7.81
C SER A 4 -2.19 4.18 7.54
N LEU A 5 -1.03 4.50 8.02
CA LEU A 5 -0.25 5.60 7.45
C LEU A 5 -0.10 5.43 5.93
N HIS A 6 -0.33 4.23 5.41
CA HIS A 6 -0.46 3.93 3.99
C HIS A 6 -1.58 4.70 3.28
N ASP A 7 -2.66 5.07 3.97
CA ASP A 7 -3.71 5.89 3.35
C ASP A 7 -3.30 7.35 3.20
N ALA A 8 -2.30 7.79 3.94
CA ALA A 8 -1.63 9.08 3.74
C ALA A 8 -0.52 9.04 2.66
N LEU A 9 -0.11 7.83 2.24
CA LEU A 9 0.92 7.61 1.21
C LEU A 9 0.69 8.37 -0.09
N PRO A 10 -0.52 8.37 -0.66
CA PRO A 10 -0.79 9.11 -1.88
C PRO A 10 -0.48 10.59 -1.77
N ILE A 11 -0.80 11.17 -0.62
CA ILE A 11 -0.63 12.62 -0.40
C ILE A 11 0.84 12.97 -0.20
N SER A 12 1.57 12.16 0.57
CA SER A 12 3.00 12.37 0.79
C SER A 12 3.82 12.18 -0.49
N GLN A 13 3.45 11.20 -1.33
CA GLN A 13 4.10 10.98 -2.62
C GLN A 13 3.81 12.10 -3.62
N ILE A 14 2.59 12.64 -3.65
CA ILE A 14 2.24 13.80 -4.46
C ILE A 14 2.97 15.05 -3.97
N GLY A 15 3.11 15.20 -2.66
CA GLY A 15 3.85 16.30 -2.04
C GLY A 15 5.36 16.21 -2.16
N GLY A 16 5.89 15.09 -2.68
CA GLY A 16 7.33 14.86 -2.78
C GLY A 16 7.97 14.43 -1.45
N ASP A 17 7.18 14.20 -0.41
CA ASP A 17 7.67 13.70 0.85
C ASP A 17 7.92 12.20 0.75
N LEU A 18 9.14 11.79 1.01
CA LEU A 18 9.47 10.37 1.13
C LEU A 18 8.85 9.83 2.41
N LEU A 19 8.13 8.71 2.27
CA LEU A 19 7.72 7.96 3.44
C LEU A 19 8.93 7.60 4.25
N THR A 20 8.89 8.02 5.50
CA THR A 20 9.89 7.58 6.46
C THR A 20 9.60 6.12 6.83
N SER A 21 10.61 5.29 6.74
CA SER A 21 10.60 3.95 7.33
C SER A 21 11.13 4.09 8.77
N PRO A 22 10.54 3.42 9.75
CA PRO A 22 9.50 2.39 9.63
C PRO A 22 8.07 2.96 9.50
N ASN A 23 7.19 2.20 8.85
CA ASN A 23 5.75 2.44 8.84
C ASN A 23 5.06 1.56 9.87
N TYR A 24 4.01 2.07 10.48
CA TYR A 24 3.23 1.35 11.48
C TYR A 24 1.78 1.23 11.02
N GLN A 25 1.16 0.11 11.38
CA GLN A 25 -0.25 -0.12 11.13
C GLN A 25 -0.97 -0.28 12.47
N LEU A 26 -1.85 0.67 12.80
CA LEU A 26 -2.68 0.64 14.00
C LEU A 26 -4.05 0.05 13.68
N PHE A 27 -4.53 -0.86 14.52
CA PHE A 27 -5.86 -1.46 14.44
C PHE A 27 -6.36 -1.85 15.83
N ASP A 28 -7.62 -2.25 15.94
CA ASP A 28 -8.26 -2.60 17.20
C ASP A 28 -8.82 -4.03 17.22
N GLN A 29 -9.42 -4.43 18.34
CA GLN A 29 -10.00 -5.76 18.49
C GLN A 29 -11.14 -6.02 17.48
N ALA A 30 -11.92 -5.01 17.12
CA ALA A 30 -13.01 -5.19 16.18
C ALA A 30 -12.50 -5.51 14.76
N GLU A 31 -11.31 -5.03 14.38
CA GLU A 31 -10.64 -5.47 13.16
C GLU A 31 -10.20 -6.93 13.24
N VAL A 32 -9.63 -7.33 14.37
CA VAL A 32 -9.21 -8.73 14.60
C VAL A 32 -10.40 -9.69 14.56
N ASP A 33 -11.55 -9.23 15.00
CA ASP A 33 -12.79 -10.04 15.06
C ASP A 33 -13.53 -10.08 13.71
N ASP A 34 -13.15 -9.24 12.75
CA ASP A 34 -13.71 -9.31 11.40
C ASP A 34 -13.39 -10.68 10.76
N PRO A 35 -14.38 -11.38 10.19
CA PRO A 35 -14.17 -12.67 9.53
C PRO A 35 -13.23 -12.57 8.30
N ASN A 36 -13.07 -11.36 7.74
CA ASN A 36 -12.16 -11.10 6.64
C ASN A 36 -10.80 -10.58 7.11
N PHE A 37 -10.54 -10.60 8.43
CA PHE A 37 -9.27 -10.13 8.98
C PHE A 37 -8.10 -10.83 8.31
N THR A 38 -7.26 -10.04 7.69
CA THR A 38 -6.00 -10.50 7.11
C THR A 38 -4.89 -9.56 7.51
N LEU A 39 -3.96 -10.04 8.30
CA LEU A 39 -2.76 -9.29 8.62
C LEU A 39 -1.79 -9.41 7.46
N MET A 40 -1.59 -8.31 6.71
CA MET A 40 -0.59 -8.21 5.64
C MET A 40 -0.59 -9.39 4.65
N LYS A 41 -1.76 -9.81 4.19
CA LYS A 41 -1.97 -10.91 3.21
C LYS A 41 -1.65 -12.33 3.71
N THR A 42 -1.18 -12.51 4.93
CA THR A 42 -0.75 -13.83 5.43
C THR A 42 -1.31 -14.18 6.81
N GLY A 43 -2.03 -13.25 7.46
CA GLY A 43 -2.38 -13.42 8.85
C GLY A 43 -3.75 -14.03 9.06
N THR A 44 -3.77 -15.08 9.87
CA THR A 44 -4.95 -15.61 10.55
C THR A 44 -4.91 -15.18 12.01
N LYS A 45 -6.00 -15.44 12.77
CA LYS A 45 -6.02 -15.17 14.22
C LYS A 45 -4.91 -15.93 14.96
N GLU A 46 -4.56 -17.12 14.50
CA GLU A 46 -3.45 -17.92 15.06
C GLU A 46 -2.09 -17.26 14.78
N SER A 47 -1.91 -16.70 13.60
CA SER A 47 -0.68 -15.99 13.25
C SER A 47 -0.56 -14.64 13.98
N LEU A 48 -1.68 -14.01 14.36
CA LEU A 48 -1.67 -12.81 15.19
C LEU A 48 -1.06 -13.09 16.57
N ALA A 49 -1.49 -14.18 17.25
CA ALA A 49 -0.94 -14.54 18.55
C ALA A 49 0.57 -14.76 18.49
N LYS A 50 1.02 -15.46 17.45
CA LYS A 50 2.44 -15.68 17.22
C LYS A 50 3.19 -14.38 16.88
N ALA A 51 2.62 -13.50 16.10
CA ALA A 51 3.22 -12.21 15.75
C ALA A 51 3.37 -11.29 16.99
N ILE A 52 2.44 -11.38 17.95
CA ILE A 52 2.55 -10.67 19.24
C ILE A 52 3.67 -11.31 20.08
N GLU A 53 3.73 -12.64 20.18
CA GLU A 53 4.79 -13.35 20.89
C GLU A 53 6.19 -13.03 20.31
N ASP A 54 6.30 -12.98 19.00
CA ASP A 54 7.55 -12.70 18.28
C ASP A 54 7.90 -11.17 18.30
N GLY A 55 7.03 -10.30 18.81
CA GLY A 55 7.25 -8.85 18.90
C GLY A 55 7.05 -8.08 17.59
N TRP A 56 6.45 -8.69 16.57
CA TRP A 56 6.13 -8.03 15.29
C TRP A 56 4.89 -7.14 15.42
N ILE A 57 4.02 -7.48 16.36
CA ILE A 57 2.83 -6.72 16.70
C ILE A 57 2.85 -6.47 18.19
N LEU A 58 2.66 -5.23 18.56
CA LEU A 58 2.45 -4.83 19.93
C LEU A 58 0.95 -4.77 20.20
N LYS A 59 0.57 -5.08 21.45
CA LYS A 59 -0.79 -4.95 21.95
C LYS A 59 -0.77 -4.18 23.24
N ALA A 60 -1.66 -3.21 23.39
CA ALA A 60 -1.82 -2.42 24.62
C ALA A 60 -3.26 -1.94 24.81
N ASP A 61 -3.57 -1.47 26.02
CA ASP A 61 -4.89 -0.92 26.32
C ASP A 61 -4.98 0.58 25.94
N THR A 62 -3.83 1.24 25.72
CA THR A 62 -3.76 2.63 25.26
C THR A 62 -2.84 2.78 24.06
N VAL A 63 -3.05 3.81 23.27
CA VAL A 63 -2.19 4.11 22.11
C VAL A 63 -0.88 4.74 22.53
N GLU A 64 -0.87 5.40 23.68
CA GLU A 64 0.30 5.99 24.31
C GLU A 64 1.32 4.91 24.69
N GLU A 65 0.87 3.79 25.27
CA GLU A 65 1.73 2.63 25.58
C GLU A 65 2.35 2.03 24.32
N LEU A 66 1.60 1.95 23.22
CA LEU A 66 2.14 1.49 21.93
C LEU A 66 3.17 2.49 21.39
N ALA A 67 2.90 3.78 21.49
CA ALA A 67 3.80 4.82 21.03
C ALA A 67 5.12 4.81 21.80
N GLU A 68 5.07 4.73 23.12
CA GLU A 68 6.26 4.63 23.99
C GLU A 68 7.11 3.41 23.66
N ALA A 69 6.48 2.25 23.47
CA ALA A 69 7.17 1.01 23.11
C ALA A 69 7.89 1.09 21.75
N LEU A 70 7.46 1.99 20.86
CA LEU A 70 8.02 2.19 19.52
C LEU A 70 8.89 3.46 19.42
N TYR A 71 9.15 4.13 20.54
CA TYR A 71 9.90 5.40 20.59
C TYR A 71 9.25 6.49 19.73
N LEU A 72 7.91 6.47 19.63
CA LEU A 72 7.11 7.52 19.01
C LEU A 72 6.67 8.51 20.11
N ASP A 73 6.27 9.71 19.69
CA ASP A 73 5.69 10.69 20.61
C ASP A 73 4.25 10.31 20.98
N PRO A 74 3.97 9.96 22.26
CA PRO A 74 2.65 9.47 22.68
C PRO A 74 1.53 10.48 22.45
N ASP A 75 1.79 11.77 22.69
CA ASP A 75 0.79 12.83 22.51
C ASP A 75 0.40 12.98 21.03
N THR A 76 1.36 12.88 20.13
CA THR A 76 1.11 12.91 18.69
C THR A 76 0.26 11.70 18.25
N VAL A 77 0.60 10.48 18.68
CA VAL A 77 -0.15 9.28 18.30
C VAL A 77 -1.57 9.31 18.87
N ALA A 78 -1.73 9.70 20.13
CA ALA A 78 -3.04 9.85 20.76
C ALA A 78 -3.88 10.93 20.07
N GLY A 79 -3.27 12.06 19.71
CA GLY A 79 -3.91 13.14 18.96
C GLY A 79 -4.43 12.67 17.59
N GLU A 80 -3.64 11.93 16.83
CA GLU A 80 -4.06 11.40 15.53
C GLU A 80 -5.22 10.39 15.66
N VAL A 81 -5.24 9.55 16.67
CA VAL A 81 -6.34 8.62 16.94
C VAL A 81 -7.61 9.38 17.36
N ALA A 82 -7.47 10.40 18.21
CA ALA A 82 -8.60 11.24 18.62
C ALA A 82 -9.19 12.00 17.43
N ASP A 83 -8.36 12.59 16.57
CA ASP A 83 -8.78 13.27 15.35
C ASP A 83 -9.50 12.32 14.38
N TYR A 84 -8.97 11.11 14.20
CA TYR A 84 -9.64 10.10 13.40
C TYR A 84 -11.01 9.73 13.95
N ASN A 85 -11.11 9.44 15.25
CA ASN A 85 -12.38 9.10 15.89
C ASN A 85 -13.38 10.25 15.85
N ALA A 86 -12.92 11.50 16.00
CA ALA A 86 -13.75 12.69 15.80
C ALA A 86 -14.26 12.79 14.35
N GLY A 87 -13.41 12.46 13.38
CA GLY A 87 -13.78 12.37 11.97
C GLY A 87 -14.86 11.33 11.71
N VAL A 88 -14.74 10.13 12.31
CA VAL A 88 -15.77 9.09 12.25
C VAL A 88 -17.10 9.60 12.80
N ALA A 89 -17.10 10.23 13.97
CA ALA A 89 -18.29 10.80 14.59
C ALA A 89 -18.93 11.92 13.76
N ALA A 90 -18.10 12.71 13.08
CA ALA A 90 -18.54 13.81 12.20
C ALA A 90 -18.96 13.33 10.79
N GLY A 91 -18.78 12.06 10.47
CA GLY A 91 -19.02 11.54 9.12
C GLY A 91 -18.10 12.15 8.06
N LYS A 92 -16.84 12.42 8.42
CA LYS A 92 -15.88 13.05 7.52
C LYS A 92 -14.45 12.62 7.85
N ASP A 93 -13.71 12.16 6.85
CA ASP A 93 -12.28 11.89 6.98
C ASP A 93 -11.43 13.06 6.45
N LYS A 94 -10.34 13.37 7.15
CA LYS A 94 -9.42 14.46 6.75
C LYS A 94 -8.70 14.17 5.43
N PHE A 95 -8.59 12.91 5.04
CA PHE A 95 -7.94 12.47 3.80
C PHE A 95 -8.92 12.02 2.71
N GLY A 96 -10.24 12.17 2.94
CA GLY A 96 -11.26 11.85 1.94
C GLY A 96 -11.64 10.37 1.84
N ARG A 97 -11.38 9.57 2.87
CA ARG A 97 -11.83 8.18 2.93
C ARG A 97 -13.37 8.12 2.93
N PRO A 98 -14.01 7.16 2.21
CA PRO A 98 -15.46 6.95 2.32
C PRO A 98 -15.86 6.62 3.75
N VAL A 99 -16.86 7.35 4.26
CA VAL A 99 -17.29 7.28 5.67
C VAL A 99 -17.84 5.92 6.04
N ASP A 100 -18.55 5.25 5.14
CA ASP A 100 -19.05 3.89 5.30
C ASP A 100 -17.94 2.84 5.47
N SER A 101 -16.71 3.21 5.13
CA SER A 101 -15.51 2.41 5.37
C SER A 101 -14.78 2.77 6.67
N MET A 102 -15.30 3.69 7.46
CA MET A 102 -14.66 4.14 8.71
C MET A 102 -15.37 3.58 9.93
N ARG A 103 -14.61 3.35 10.98
CA ARG A 103 -15.10 2.85 12.25
C ARG A 103 -14.26 3.46 13.39
N GLU A 104 -14.92 3.81 14.48
CA GLU A 104 -14.24 4.27 15.69
C GLU A 104 -13.27 3.20 16.20
N LEU A 105 -12.04 3.59 16.46
CA LEU A 105 -11.02 2.73 17.06
C LEU A 105 -11.19 2.71 18.59
N LYS A 106 -11.16 1.51 19.18
CA LYS A 106 -11.35 1.27 20.61
C LYS A 106 -10.33 0.29 21.17
N PRO A 107 -9.95 0.45 22.46
CA PRO A 107 -9.05 -0.52 23.08
C PRO A 107 -9.65 -1.95 23.12
N PRO A 108 -8.81 -2.99 23.16
CA PRO A 108 -7.37 -2.91 23.07
C PRO A 108 -6.88 -2.60 21.66
N PHE A 109 -5.75 -1.89 21.59
CA PHE A 109 -5.11 -1.51 20.35
C PHE A 109 -3.97 -2.45 19.98
N TYR A 110 -3.72 -2.55 18.70
CA TYR A 110 -2.61 -3.31 18.13
C TYR A 110 -1.82 -2.42 17.16
N MET A 111 -0.52 -2.55 17.18
CA MET A 111 0.35 -1.85 16.23
C MET A 111 1.34 -2.82 15.61
N ALA A 112 1.24 -3.02 14.30
CA ALA A 112 2.22 -3.78 13.55
C ALA A 112 3.44 -2.92 13.27
N THR A 113 4.62 -3.48 13.51
CA THR A 113 5.91 -2.80 13.38
C THR A 113 6.64 -3.22 12.11
N GLY A 114 7.51 -2.35 11.60
CA GLY A 114 8.47 -2.72 10.57
C GLY A 114 7.88 -3.06 9.22
N ILE A 115 6.70 -2.54 8.91
CA ILE A 115 6.14 -2.67 7.58
C ILE A 115 6.95 -1.80 6.62
N ASN A 116 8.04 -2.36 6.14
CA ASN A 116 8.73 -1.82 4.99
C ASN A 116 7.91 -2.14 3.75
N GLY A 117 7.74 -1.16 2.88
CA GLY A 117 6.96 -1.36 1.67
C GLY A 117 7.44 -2.58 0.89
N MET A 118 6.55 -3.55 0.71
CA MET A 118 6.78 -4.57 -0.30
C MET A 118 6.49 -3.94 -1.66
N SER A 119 7.50 -3.90 -2.53
CA SER A 119 7.26 -3.57 -3.93
C SER A 119 6.54 -4.74 -4.59
N GLY A 120 5.25 -4.58 -4.84
CA GLY A 120 4.50 -5.51 -5.67
C GLY A 120 4.43 -5.04 -7.14
N THR A 121 4.80 -3.79 -7.36
CA THR A 121 4.94 -3.13 -8.67
C THR A 121 6.02 -2.08 -8.57
N ASP A 122 6.92 -2.02 -9.53
CA ASP A 122 8.00 -1.04 -9.52
C ASP A 122 7.59 0.28 -10.15
N CYS A 123 8.05 1.38 -9.55
CA CYS A 123 7.88 2.73 -10.09
C CYS A 123 9.03 3.12 -11.04
N ASN A 124 10.15 2.42 -10.98
CA ASN A 124 11.35 2.65 -11.79
C ASN A 124 11.48 1.63 -12.92
N CYS A 125 10.41 1.50 -13.69
CA CYS A 125 10.32 0.53 -14.76
C CYS A 125 10.89 1.04 -16.07
N VAL A 126 11.10 0.14 -17.02
CA VAL A 126 11.46 0.53 -18.39
C VAL A 126 10.28 1.23 -19.06
N LYS A 127 10.56 2.34 -19.75
CA LYS A 127 9.55 3.01 -20.56
C LYS A 127 9.29 2.20 -21.82
N VAL A 128 8.01 2.01 -22.14
CA VAL A 128 7.58 1.35 -23.37
C VAL A 128 6.57 2.22 -24.12
N ASP A 129 6.45 2.00 -25.42
CA ASP A 129 5.39 2.60 -26.24
C ASP A 129 4.13 1.73 -26.29
N GLU A 130 3.12 2.16 -27.03
CA GLU A 130 1.85 1.45 -27.21
C GLU A 130 1.99 0.08 -27.85
N GLN A 131 3.10 -0.20 -28.53
CA GLN A 131 3.43 -1.48 -29.14
C GLN A 131 4.25 -2.37 -28.20
N GLY A 132 4.62 -1.87 -27.00
CA GLY A 132 5.44 -2.58 -26.03
C GLY A 132 6.94 -2.55 -26.35
N ARG A 133 7.39 -1.66 -27.24
CA ARG A 133 8.83 -1.49 -27.52
C ARG A 133 9.46 -0.68 -26.41
N VAL A 134 10.58 -1.14 -25.88
CA VAL A 134 11.35 -0.41 -24.86
C VAL A 134 11.94 0.85 -25.47
N LEU A 135 11.84 1.97 -24.75
CA LEU A 135 12.34 3.27 -25.17
C LEU A 135 13.69 3.57 -24.52
N ASP A 136 14.58 4.22 -25.26
CA ASP A 136 15.81 4.79 -24.71
C ASP A 136 15.55 6.07 -23.90
N GLY A 137 16.60 6.67 -23.34
CA GLY A 137 16.50 7.91 -22.56
C GLY A 137 15.99 9.13 -23.34
N MET A 138 15.99 9.08 -24.68
CA MET A 138 15.49 10.12 -25.58
C MET A 138 14.08 9.83 -26.11
N GLY A 139 13.50 8.68 -25.74
CA GLY A 139 12.15 8.26 -26.16
C GLY A 139 12.12 7.51 -27.49
N ASN A 140 13.25 7.06 -28.03
CA ASN A 140 13.28 6.27 -29.26
C ASN A 140 13.14 4.77 -28.94
N PRO A 141 12.39 4.00 -29.74
CA PRO A 141 12.28 2.56 -29.54
C PRO A 141 13.62 1.85 -29.78
N LEU A 142 14.01 1.01 -28.81
CA LEU A 142 15.15 0.12 -28.95
C LEU A 142 14.79 -1.02 -29.91
N LYS A 143 15.62 -1.23 -30.92
CA LYS A 143 15.37 -2.23 -31.97
C LYS A 143 15.36 -3.66 -31.38
N GLY A 144 14.26 -4.37 -31.56
CA GLY A 144 14.10 -5.76 -31.11
C GLY A 144 13.93 -5.95 -29.60
N VAL A 145 13.79 -4.87 -28.81
CA VAL A 145 13.60 -4.96 -27.37
C VAL A 145 12.17 -4.61 -27.00
N TYR A 146 11.51 -5.52 -26.30
CA TYR A 146 10.11 -5.40 -25.89
C TYR A 146 9.99 -5.60 -24.39
N GLY A 147 9.07 -4.88 -23.73
CA GLY A 147 8.83 -4.94 -22.30
C GLY A 147 7.35 -5.11 -21.99
N GLY A 148 7.06 -5.94 -20.98
CA GLY A 148 5.70 -6.18 -20.51
C GLY A 148 5.70 -6.58 -19.03
N GLY A 149 4.51 -6.59 -18.43
CA GLY A 149 4.36 -6.97 -17.04
C GLY A 149 4.58 -5.79 -16.08
N ASN A 150 4.92 -6.09 -14.82
CA ASN A 150 5.10 -5.08 -13.78
C ASN A 150 6.34 -4.19 -13.99
N ASP A 151 7.31 -4.64 -14.79
CA ASP A 151 8.55 -3.92 -15.05
C ASP A 151 8.41 -2.86 -16.16
N MET A 152 7.23 -2.71 -16.75
CA MET A 152 6.97 -1.68 -17.75
C MET A 152 6.36 -0.42 -17.12
N PHE A 153 6.86 0.73 -17.51
CA PHE A 153 6.27 2.04 -17.18
C PHE A 153 5.35 2.49 -18.32
N TYR A 154 4.16 1.90 -18.38
CA TYR A 154 3.14 2.35 -19.33
C TYR A 154 2.03 3.12 -18.62
N ILE A 155 1.66 2.68 -17.44
CA ILE A 155 0.67 3.33 -16.58
C ILE A 155 1.35 3.52 -15.24
N ASN A 156 1.29 4.73 -14.70
CA ASN A 156 1.78 4.98 -13.35
C ASN A 156 0.83 4.36 -12.33
N TRP A 157 0.97 3.05 -12.13
CA TRP A 157 0.13 2.26 -11.23
C TRP A 157 0.62 2.31 -9.77
N ALA A 158 1.74 2.94 -9.53
CA ALA A 158 2.31 3.02 -8.20
C ALA A 158 1.73 4.19 -7.40
N GLY A 159 1.55 3.99 -6.12
CA GLY A 159 1.07 5.02 -5.20
C GLY A 159 -0.35 5.48 -5.53
N PRO A 160 -0.60 6.79 -5.55
CA PRO A 160 -1.93 7.36 -5.68
C PRO A 160 -2.61 7.07 -7.02
N SER A 161 -1.85 6.63 -8.01
CA SER A 161 -2.37 6.31 -9.33
C SER A 161 -2.90 4.87 -9.44
N TYR A 162 -2.77 4.07 -8.40
CA TYR A 162 -3.30 2.71 -8.38
C TYR A 162 -4.82 2.74 -8.13
N ILE A 163 -5.59 2.77 -9.20
CA ILE A 163 -7.01 3.09 -9.17
C ILE A 163 -7.94 1.92 -8.82
N ALA A 164 -7.45 0.68 -8.88
CA ALA A 164 -8.29 -0.48 -8.59
C ALA A 164 -7.49 -1.70 -8.16
N SER A 165 -8.04 -2.47 -7.21
CA SER A 165 -7.51 -3.79 -6.86
C SER A 165 -7.48 -4.70 -8.10
N GLY A 166 -6.37 -5.39 -8.32
CA GLY A 166 -6.15 -6.23 -9.51
C GLY A 166 -5.71 -5.47 -10.77
N GLY A 167 -5.59 -4.13 -10.71
CA GLY A 167 -5.17 -3.31 -11.84
C GLY A 167 -3.81 -3.71 -12.42
N GLY A 168 -2.84 -4.02 -11.56
CA GLY A 168 -1.52 -4.50 -11.99
C GLY A 168 -1.61 -5.81 -12.79
N ALA A 169 -2.32 -6.82 -12.26
CA ALA A 169 -2.51 -8.09 -12.97
C ALA A 169 -3.28 -7.89 -14.27
N GLY A 170 -4.36 -7.10 -14.25
CA GLY A 170 -5.16 -6.80 -15.44
C GLY A 170 -4.34 -6.13 -16.54
N ALA A 171 -3.53 -5.14 -16.20
CA ALA A 171 -2.63 -4.47 -17.13
C ALA A 171 -1.57 -5.44 -17.68
N CYS A 172 -0.99 -6.29 -16.82
CA CYS A 172 -0.04 -7.31 -17.25
C CYS A 172 -0.65 -8.27 -18.28
N TYR A 173 -1.83 -8.83 -18.03
CA TYR A 173 -2.48 -9.75 -18.95
C TYR A 173 -2.85 -9.07 -20.28
N ALA A 174 -3.49 -7.92 -20.23
CA ALA A 174 -3.95 -7.23 -21.42
C ALA A 174 -2.78 -6.76 -22.29
N PHE A 175 -1.80 -6.10 -21.69
CA PHE A 175 -0.70 -5.49 -22.43
C PHE A 175 0.33 -6.50 -22.88
N SER A 176 0.64 -7.54 -22.09
CA SER A 176 1.59 -8.59 -22.50
C SER A 176 1.14 -9.35 -23.76
N ALA A 177 -0.16 -9.46 -23.99
CA ALA A 177 -0.68 -10.04 -25.23
C ALA A 177 -0.35 -9.17 -26.47
N ILE A 178 -0.36 -7.83 -26.31
CA ILE A 178 0.05 -6.88 -27.36
C ILE A 178 1.56 -6.98 -27.59
N VAL A 179 2.33 -6.94 -26.52
CA VAL A 179 3.79 -7.04 -26.53
C VAL A 179 4.25 -8.32 -27.22
N GLY A 180 3.69 -9.47 -26.82
CA GLY A 180 4.04 -10.78 -27.38
C GLY A 180 3.75 -10.87 -28.88
N ARG A 181 2.60 -10.37 -29.34
CA ARG A 181 2.26 -10.34 -30.79
C ARG A 181 3.23 -9.48 -31.58
N ASN A 182 3.55 -8.28 -31.05
CA ASN A 182 4.44 -7.36 -31.76
C ASN A 182 5.90 -7.85 -31.80
N ALA A 183 6.37 -8.46 -30.71
CA ALA A 183 7.68 -9.09 -30.67
C ALA A 183 7.78 -10.27 -31.66
N ALA A 184 6.77 -11.12 -31.73
CA ALA A 184 6.72 -12.23 -32.67
C ALA A 184 6.69 -11.76 -34.13
N ALA A 185 5.91 -10.72 -34.44
CA ALA A 185 5.86 -10.13 -35.77
C ALA A 185 7.23 -9.53 -36.18
N TYR A 186 7.89 -8.86 -35.27
CA TYR A 186 9.23 -8.33 -35.49
C TYR A 186 10.27 -9.43 -35.79
N ALA A 187 10.19 -10.56 -35.07
CA ALA A 187 11.14 -11.65 -35.25
C ALA A 187 10.96 -12.40 -36.60
N GLN A 188 9.83 -12.21 -37.28
CA GLN A 188 9.53 -12.83 -38.59
C GLN A 188 9.81 -11.89 -39.77
N ALA A 189 10.13 -10.63 -39.51
CA ALA A 189 10.41 -9.63 -40.53
C ALA A 189 11.90 -9.53 -40.86
#